data_cdf515f8c52b4be380bf3772259cffb3
#
_entry.id   cdf515f8c52b4be380bf3772259cffb3
#
_cell.length_a   1.000
_cell.length_b   1.000
_cell.length_c   1.000
_cell.angle_alpha   90.00
_cell.angle_beta   90.00
_cell.angle_gamma   90.00
#
_symmetry.space_group_name_H-M   'P 1'
#
loop_
_entity.id
_entity.type
_entity.pdbx_description
1 polymer ?
#
loop_
_entity_poly.entity_id
_entity_poly.type
_entity_poly.pdbx_seq_one_letter_code
_entity_poly.pdbx_strand_id
1 'polypeptide(L)'
;MKKQQKIRLRRLLGVLTALLVAAGIAVGVYWVGSLRGWFAPPPVTVETSSGQTVQIPPLSLTAKSITGKALVERGGLSFAMEEGEILRAEDAVTLQGKGTLTVSNETLTLTFGNKATFLVGQKDSGEAQVTLNQGVLYAQPQGTAYFVVGNQSAQVTDGTVSLSVGKKAFVFDQLSGSASFLGGDESVLPVSAQQRLTVQQAEGRWGAPKQKKLTLKQHSDFTLELAKDTQGLCFTPEQLTGEIARREAEAQQKLEEQLRKETEQQEAEAKAKADAEAAEQAKAEQEKKDQEAKQKAAEEKKAQEAKRKAEEEKQKKQEAERKKQEEEKKRQEEEERKQQEADNTTSTGSCTLTIQCHTLLDNLDNVKESKKKYVPSSGVILKKTKVTFTEGETVYDILKRTCKTAGIQLEVSYSGGYGSYYVEGIGHLYEFDCGRESGWVYRVNGKQPNYGCSSCVVQEGDNIVWSYTCSGMGKDV
;
A
#
# COMPACT_ATOMS: atom_id res chain seq x y z
N MET A 1 -64.03 44.53 3.18
CA MET A 1 -63.35 44.29 1.90
C MET A 1 -61.82 44.29 2.02
N LYS A 2 -61.14 45.20 2.72
CA LYS A 2 -59.67 45.31 2.79
C LYS A 2 -58.95 44.07 3.38
N LYS A 3 -59.53 43.33 4.33
CA LYS A 3 -58.93 42.19 5.00
C LYS A 3 -58.84 40.92 4.09
N GLN A 4 -59.88 40.66 3.31
CA GLN A 4 -59.88 39.54 2.34
C GLN A 4 -58.94 39.77 1.16
N GLN A 5 -58.80 41.03 0.70
CA GLN A 5 -57.85 41.38 -0.35
C GLN A 5 -56.38 41.16 0.10
N LYS A 6 -56.03 41.51 1.35
CA LYS A 6 -54.68 41.24 1.91
C LYS A 6 -54.36 39.73 2.03
N ILE A 7 -55.35 38.90 2.37
CA ILE A 7 -55.17 37.44 2.45
C ILE A 7 -54.97 36.85 1.04
N ARG A 8 -55.77 37.31 0.05
CA ARG A 8 -55.57 36.86 -1.34
C ARG A 8 -54.22 37.29 -1.90
N LEU A 9 -53.78 38.50 -1.62
CA LEU A 9 -52.49 39.02 -2.06
C LEU A 9 -51.31 38.22 -1.42
N ARG A 10 -51.38 37.90 -0.12
CA ARG A 10 -50.39 37.06 0.57
C ARG A 10 -50.34 35.63 -0.01
N ARG A 11 -51.50 35.05 -0.34
CA ARG A 11 -51.55 33.72 -0.99
C ARG A 11 -50.97 33.77 -2.39
N LEU A 12 -51.26 34.80 -3.17
CA LEU A 12 -50.72 35.01 -4.51
C LEU A 12 -49.18 35.21 -4.47
N LEU A 13 -48.71 36.01 -3.51
CA LEU A 13 -47.26 36.22 -3.30
C LEU A 13 -46.56 34.92 -2.89
N GLY A 14 -47.17 34.08 -2.00
CA GLY A 14 -46.65 32.79 -1.59
C GLY A 14 -46.57 31.78 -2.75
N VAL A 15 -47.59 31.78 -3.63
CA VAL A 15 -47.56 30.95 -4.85
C VAL A 15 -46.46 31.43 -5.83
N LEU A 16 -46.31 32.73 -5.99
CA LEU A 16 -45.29 33.32 -6.86
C LEU A 16 -43.85 33.01 -6.37
N THR A 17 -43.63 33.14 -5.07
CA THR A 17 -42.34 32.75 -4.46
C THR A 17 -42.06 31.26 -4.60
N ALA A 18 -43.06 30.41 -4.41
CA ALA A 18 -42.89 28.96 -4.61
C ALA A 18 -42.54 28.61 -6.06
N LEU A 19 -43.19 29.28 -7.04
CA LEU A 19 -42.89 29.09 -8.44
C LEU A 19 -41.49 29.59 -8.84
N LEU A 20 -41.05 30.73 -8.28
CA LEU A 20 -39.68 31.23 -8.49
C LEU A 20 -38.61 30.32 -7.89
N VAL A 21 -38.87 29.78 -6.69
CA VAL A 21 -37.96 28.78 -6.08
C VAL A 21 -37.91 27.50 -6.91
N ALA A 22 -39.07 26.99 -7.35
CA ALA A 22 -39.14 25.81 -8.20
C ALA A 22 -38.44 26.04 -9.56
N ALA A 23 -38.62 27.22 -10.17
CA ALA A 23 -37.90 27.59 -11.39
C ALA A 23 -36.39 27.70 -11.17
N GLY A 24 -35.96 28.28 -10.05
CA GLY A 24 -34.55 28.35 -9.66
C GLY A 24 -33.91 26.96 -9.46
N ILE A 25 -34.65 26.04 -8.80
CA ILE A 25 -34.23 24.65 -8.65
C ILE A 25 -34.15 23.95 -10.00
N ALA A 26 -35.16 24.11 -10.87
CA ALA A 26 -35.18 23.51 -12.19
C ALA A 26 -34.02 24.00 -13.07
N VAL A 27 -33.71 25.30 -13.04
CA VAL A 27 -32.55 25.89 -13.73
C VAL A 27 -31.25 25.35 -13.16
N GLY A 28 -31.15 25.25 -11.83
CA GLY A 28 -29.97 24.68 -11.16
C GLY A 28 -29.77 23.23 -11.54
N VAL A 29 -30.82 22.41 -11.54
CA VAL A 29 -30.75 20.97 -11.92
C VAL A 29 -30.39 20.85 -13.40
N TYR A 30 -30.98 21.67 -14.27
CA TYR A 30 -30.65 21.70 -15.70
C TYR A 30 -29.19 22.11 -15.93
N TRP A 31 -28.72 23.14 -15.23
CA TRP A 31 -27.34 23.61 -15.34
C TRP A 31 -26.33 22.58 -14.84
N VAL A 32 -26.57 21.99 -13.65
CA VAL A 32 -25.75 20.91 -13.11
C VAL A 32 -25.82 19.67 -14.02
N GLY A 33 -26.98 19.26 -14.44
CA GLY A 33 -27.17 18.11 -15.32
C GLY A 33 -26.52 18.32 -16.70
N SER A 34 -26.56 19.54 -17.22
CA SER A 34 -25.84 19.90 -18.43
C SER A 34 -24.32 19.80 -18.24
N LEU A 35 -23.77 20.32 -17.14
CA LEU A 35 -22.36 20.24 -16.83
C LEU A 35 -21.90 18.78 -16.61
N ARG A 36 -22.70 17.99 -15.92
CA ARG A 36 -22.41 16.57 -15.64
C ARG A 36 -22.59 15.66 -16.87
N GLY A 37 -23.17 16.13 -17.94
CA GLY A 37 -23.43 15.30 -19.12
C GLY A 37 -24.69 14.44 -19.05
N TRP A 38 -25.68 14.81 -18.22
CA TRP A 38 -26.97 14.10 -18.14
C TRP A 38 -27.84 14.36 -19.36
N PHE A 39 -27.59 15.46 -20.08
CA PHE A 39 -28.35 15.87 -21.29
C PHE A 39 -27.40 15.99 -22.48
N ALA A 40 -27.84 15.57 -23.65
CA ALA A 40 -27.12 15.82 -24.87
C ALA A 40 -27.02 17.36 -25.15
N PRO A 41 -25.87 17.84 -25.62
CA PRO A 41 -25.73 19.25 -25.99
C PRO A 41 -26.62 19.60 -27.16
N PRO A 42 -27.02 20.89 -27.33
CA PRO A 42 -27.79 21.33 -28.50
C PRO A 42 -26.96 21.20 -29.78
N PRO A 43 -27.64 21.05 -30.96
CA PRO A 43 -26.97 20.98 -32.25
C PRO A 43 -26.20 22.28 -32.55
N VAL A 44 -25.03 22.12 -33.18
CA VAL A 44 -24.20 23.24 -33.63
C VAL A 44 -24.59 23.61 -35.06
N THR A 45 -24.77 24.89 -35.34
CA THR A 45 -25.09 25.38 -36.68
C THR A 45 -23.78 25.83 -37.34
N VAL A 46 -23.43 25.23 -38.46
CA VAL A 46 -22.24 25.56 -39.24
C VAL A 46 -22.67 26.06 -40.63
N GLU A 47 -22.11 27.19 -41.03
CA GLU A 47 -22.26 27.69 -42.42
C GLU A 47 -21.23 26.97 -43.32
N THR A 48 -21.71 26.29 -44.34
CA THR A 48 -20.84 25.68 -45.35
C THR A 48 -20.23 26.73 -46.26
N SER A 49 -19.11 26.41 -46.90
CA SER A 49 -18.49 27.30 -47.91
C SER A 49 -19.41 27.68 -49.08
N SER A 50 -20.53 27.00 -49.23
CA SER A 50 -21.61 27.33 -50.20
C SER A 50 -22.70 28.23 -49.63
N GLY A 51 -22.57 28.74 -48.40
CA GLY A 51 -23.57 29.61 -47.75
C GLY A 51 -24.80 28.88 -47.24
N GLN A 52 -24.81 27.56 -47.22
CA GLN A 52 -25.89 26.77 -46.65
C GLN A 52 -25.62 26.52 -45.16
N THR A 53 -26.64 26.72 -44.35
CA THR A 53 -26.60 26.44 -42.92
C THR A 53 -26.93 24.97 -42.68
N VAL A 54 -26.00 24.21 -42.17
CA VAL A 54 -26.18 22.79 -41.81
C VAL A 54 -26.17 22.66 -40.28
N GLN A 55 -27.17 22.00 -39.75
CA GLN A 55 -27.16 21.62 -38.32
C GLN A 55 -26.38 20.33 -38.17
N ILE A 56 -25.26 20.40 -37.45
CA ILE A 56 -24.44 19.22 -37.09
C ILE A 56 -24.87 18.79 -35.71
N PRO A 57 -25.29 17.52 -35.55
CA PRO A 57 -25.57 16.99 -34.22
C PRO A 57 -24.28 17.02 -33.36
N PRO A 58 -24.36 17.52 -32.13
CA PRO A 58 -23.18 17.58 -31.28
C PRO A 58 -22.72 16.18 -30.94
N LEU A 59 -21.39 15.99 -30.88
CA LEU A 59 -20.81 14.75 -30.44
C LEU A 59 -21.26 14.46 -29.01
N SER A 60 -21.86 13.30 -28.80
CA SER A 60 -22.26 12.79 -27.50
C SER A 60 -21.89 11.32 -27.41
N LEU A 61 -21.03 10.98 -26.45
CA LEU A 61 -20.58 9.62 -26.18
C LEU A 61 -21.03 9.24 -24.78
N THR A 62 -21.95 8.31 -24.68
CA THR A 62 -22.47 7.85 -23.37
C THR A 62 -21.50 6.87 -22.71
N ALA A 63 -21.19 7.08 -21.44
CA ALA A 63 -20.41 6.14 -20.64
C ALA A 63 -21.21 4.84 -20.43
N LYS A 64 -20.70 3.75 -20.96
CA LYS A 64 -21.32 2.42 -20.88
C LYS A 64 -20.77 1.60 -19.72
N SER A 65 -19.48 1.75 -19.43
CA SER A 65 -18.85 1.10 -18.28
C SER A 65 -17.64 1.90 -17.80
N ILE A 66 -17.44 1.93 -16.49
CA ILE A 66 -16.33 2.60 -15.84
C ILE A 66 -15.77 1.65 -14.78
N THR A 67 -14.49 1.32 -14.88
CA THR A 67 -13.76 0.68 -13.78
C THR A 67 -12.70 1.64 -13.26
N GLY A 68 -12.60 1.78 -11.95
CA GLY A 68 -11.74 2.80 -11.35
C GLY A 68 -12.38 4.19 -11.38
N LYS A 69 -11.59 5.23 -11.59
CA LYS A 69 -12.07 6.62 -11.55
C LYS A 69 -11.70 7.36 -12.84
N ALA A 70 -12.70 7.90 -13.51
CA ALA A 70 -12.56 8.79 -14.65
C ALA A 70 -12.89 10.23 -14.21
N LEU A 71 -11.94 11.14 -14.35
CA LEU A 71 -12.14 12.57 -14.11
C LEU A 71 -12.36 13.29 -15.44
N VAL A 72 -13.41 14.06 -15.52
CA VAL A 72 -13.74 14.91 -16.69
C VAL A 72 -13.52 16.36 -16.32
N GLU A 73 -12.80 17.06 -17.16
CA GLU A 73 -12.66 18.52 -17.11
C GLU A 73 -13.52 19.12 -18.21
N ARG A 74 -14.49 19.95 -17.84
CA ARG A 74 -15.46 20.61 -18.73
C ARG A 74 -15.69 22.02 -18.26
N GLY A 75 -15.45 23.01 -19.12
CA GLY A 75 -15.71 24.42 -18.82
C GLY A 75 -15.00 24.91 -17.54
N GLY A 76 -13.82 24.42 -17.25
CA GLY A 76 -13.05 24.77 -16.04
C GLY A 76 -13.47 24.03 -14.75
N LEU A 77 -14.43 23.11 -14.83
CA LEU A 77 -14.86 22.26 -13.71
C LEU A 77 -14.31 20.84 -13.89
N SER A 78 -13.87 20.23 -12.78
CA SER A 78 -13.43 18.84 -12.76
C SER A 78 -14.38 18.00 -11.91
N PHE A 79 -14.88 16.90 -12.44
CA PHE A 79 -15.78 15.98 -11.74
C PHE A 79 -15.50 14.52 -12.11
N ALA A 80 -15.89 13.60 -11.23
CA ALA A 80 -15.85 12.19 -11.56
C ALA A 80 -17.03 11.82 -12.45
N MET A 81 -16.76 11.10 -13.55
CA MET A 81 -17.77 10.61 -14.47
C MET A 81 -18.46 9.37 -13.92
N GLU A 82 -19.75 9.27 -14.14
CA GLU A 82 -20.58 8.11 -13.78
C GLU A 82 -21.12 7.42 -15.04
N GLU A 83 -21.52 6.16 -14.93
CA GLU A 83 -22.14 5.42 -16.02
C GLU A 83 -23.47 6.10 -16.43
N GLY A 84 -23.74 6.15 -17.73
CA GLY A 84 -24.87 6.87 -18.30
C GLY A 84 -24.62 8.35 -18.56
N GLU A 85 -23.57 8.97 -18.02
CA GLU A 85 -23.21 10.35 -18.32
C GLU A 85 -22.62 10.49 -19.74
N ILE A 86 -22.72 11.69 -20.31
CA ILE A 86 -22.33 11.96 -21.69
C ILE A 86 -21.02 12.74 -21.72
N LEU A 87 -20.02 12.22 -22.44
CA LEU A 87 -18.85 12.98 -22.91
C LEU A 87 -19.24 13.80 -24.17
N ARG A 88 -18.70 14.99 -24.24
CA ARG A 88 -18.96 15.98 -25.33
C ARG A 88 -17.65 16.43 -25.95
N ALA A 89 -17.76 17.14 -27.05
CA ALA A 89 -16.61 17.88 -27.57
C ALA A 89 -16.05 18.83 -26.51
N GLU A 90 -14.74 18.99 -26.52
CA GLU A 90 -13.92 19.79 -25.58
C GLU A 90 -13.78 19.19 -24.16
N ASP A 91 -14.34 18.02 -23.89
CA ASP A 91 -14.08 17.34 -22.61
C ASP A 91 -12.67 16.76 -22.58
N ALA A 92 -11.90 17.13 -21.54
CA ALA A 92 -10.65 16.49 -21.23
C ALA A 92 -10.88 15.42 -20.14
N VAL A 93 -10.37 14.22 -20.38
CA VAL A 93 -10.60 13.08 -19.48
C VAL A 93 -9.28 12.50 -18.99
N THR A 94 -9.23 12.19 -17.68
CA THR A 94 -8.10 11.52 -17.06
C THR A 94 -8.57 10.28 -16.31
N LEU A 95 -8.10 9.10 -16.72
CA LEU A 95 -8.30 7.85 -15.99
C LEU A 95 -7.27 7.69 -14.89
N GLN A 96 -7.71 7.46 -13.66
CA GLN A 96 -6.85 7.23 -12.52
C GLN A 96 -6.62 5.72 -12.30
N GLY A 97 -5.38 5.35 -12.02
CA GLY A 97 -5.03 3.96 -11.72
C GLY A 97 -5.06 3.02 -12.92
N LYS A 98 -5.51 1.79 -12.71
CA LYS A 98 -5.66 0.73 -13.73
C LYS A 98 -7.08 0.66 -14.32
N GLY A 99 -7.88 1.71 -14.13
CA GLY A 99 -9.25 1.72 -14.57
C GLY A 99 -9.42 1.71 -16.10
N THR A 100 -10.64 1.41 -16.53
CA THR A 100 -11.10 1.50 -17.93
C THR A 100 -12.33 2.36 -18.03
N LEU A 101 -12.52 2.99 -19.19
CA LEU A 101 -13.72 3.75 -19.53
C LEU A 101 -14.15 3.35 -20.92
N THR A 102 -15.37 2.84 -21.05
CA THR A 102 -16.02 2.62 -22.35
C THR A 102 -17.10 3.65 -22.56
N VAL A 103 -16.99 4.40 -23.65
CA VAL A 103 -18.00 5.35 -24.10
C VAL A 103 -18.43 5.02 -25.50
N SER A 104 -19.72 5.20 -25.82
CA SER A 104 -20.22 4.97 -27.18
C SER A 104 -21.42 5.84 -27.55
N ASN A 105 -21.62 5.97 -28.85
CA ASN A 105 -22.85 6.36 -29.48
C ASN A 105 -23.21 5.36 -30.61
N GLU A 106 -24.09 5.71 -31.54
CA GLU A 106 -24.52 4.84 -32.64
C GLU A 106 -23.39 4.50 -33.63
N THR A 107 -22.41 5.40 -33.77
CA THR A 107 -21.37 5.30 -34.81
C THR A 107 -19.95 5.09 -34.27
N LEU A 108 -19.73 5.12 -32.96
CA LEU A 108 -18.39 5.05 -32.37
C LEU A 108 -18.42 4.44 -31.00
N THR A 109 -17.60 3.41 -30.81
CA THR A 109 -17.28 2.86 -29.49
C THR A 109 -15.80 3.06 -29.20
N LEU A 110 -15.50 3.63 -28.03
CA LEU A 110 -14.16 3.91 -27.54
C LEU A 110 -13.99 3.26 -26.16
N THR A 111 -12.94 2.48 -26.00
CA THR A 111 -12.54 1.93 -24.70
C THR A 111 -11.12 2.39 -24.37
N PHE A 112 -10.97 3.12 -23.27
CA PHE A 112 -9.71 3.66 -22.78
C PHE A 112 -9.22 2.86 -21.58
N GLY A 113 -7.88 2.77 -21.42
CA GLY A 113 -7.26 2.09 -20.30
C GLY A 113 -5.87 2.64 -19.95
N ASN A 114 -5.23 2.03 -18.96
CA ASN A 114 -3.83 2.30 -18.60
C ASN A 114 -3.52 3.78 -18.30
N LYS A 115 -4.29 4.39 -17.41
CA LYS A 115 -4.13 5.81 -17.04
C LYS A 115 -4.25 6.74 -18.24
N ALA A 116 -5.18 6.46 -19.14
CA ALA A 116 -5.38 7.28 -20.33
C ALA A 116 -5.71 8.72 -19.96
N THR A 117 -5.10 9.64 -20.70
CA THR A 117 -5.46 11.06 -20.71
C THR A 117 -5.78 11.46 -22.15
N PHE A 118 -6.95 11.98 -22.38
CA PHE A 118 -7.43 12.29 -23.73
C PHE A 118 -8.37 13.48 -23.76
N LEU A 119 -8.53 14.07 -24.94
CA LEU A 119 -9.47 15.14 -25.25
C LEU A 119 -10.44 14.62 -26.30
N VAL A 120 -11.71 14.87 -26.09
CA VAL A 120 -12.76 14.62 -27.10
C VAL A 120 -12.97 15.89 -27.91
N GLY A 121 -12.98 15.77 -29.20
CA GLY A 121 -13.24 16.85 -30.13
C GLY A 121 -14.24 16.45 -31.20
N GLN A 122 -14.72 17.41 -31.96
CA GLN A 122 -15.56 17.22 -33.12
C GLN A 122 -15.07 18.11 -34.25
N LYS A 123 -15.00 17.56 -35.47
CA LYS A 123 -14.69 18.32 -36.68
C LYS A 123 -15.89 19.15 -37.13
N ASP A 124 -15.67 20.20 -37.92
CA ASP A 124 -16.75 21.01 -38.53
C ASP A 124 -17.66 20.19 -39.45
N SER A 125 -17.16 19.06 -39.94
CA SER A 125 -17.91 18.08 -40.74
C SER A 125 -18.75 17.11 -39.91
N GLY A 126 -18.60 17.16 -38.56
CA GLY A 126 -19.40 16.36 -37.61
C GLY A 126 -18.70 15.13 -37.03
N GLU A 127 -17.62 14.68 -37.62
CA GLU A 127 -16.93 13.45 -37.17
C GLU A 127 -16.22 13.65 -35.83
N ALA A 128 -16.19 12.59 -35.08
CA ALA A 128 -15.47 12.55 -33.79
C ALA A 128 -13.96 12.68 -34.01
N GLN A 129 -13.31 13.48 -33.16
CA GLN A 129 -11.88 13.58 -33.06
C GLN A 129 -11.46 13.27 -31.62
N VAL A 130 -10.55 12.33 -31.44
CA VAL A 130 -10.02 11.93 -30.12
C VAL A 130 -8.53 12.18 -30.09
N THR A 131 -8.07 13.07 -29.21
CA THR A 131 -6.65 13.31 -29.00
C THR A 131 -6.21 12.50 -27.78
N LEU A 132 -5.39 11.48 -27.99
CA LEU A 132 -4.84 10.67 -26.92
C LEU A 132 -3.45 11.21 -26.54
N ASN A 133 -3.32 11.67 -25.30
CA ASN A 133 -2.06 12.21 -24.78
C ASN A 133 -1.21 11.12 -24.10
N GLN A 134 -1.88 10.14 -23.47
CA GLN A 134 -1.24 9.02 -22.78
C GLN A 134 -2.22 7.85 -22.64
N GLY A 135 -1.72 6.62 -22.51
CA GLY A 135 -2.52 5.44 -22.24
C GLY A 135 -2.82 4.61 -23.46
N VAL A 136 -3.89 3.84 -23.41
CA VAL A 136 -4.33 2.96 -24.48
C VAL A 136 -5.77 3.24 -24.83
N LEU A 137 -6.07 3.24 -26.12
CA LEU A 137 -7.40 3.35 -26.70
C LEU A 137 -7.65 2.13 -27.60
N TYR A 138 -8.81 1.53 -27.49
CA TYR A 138 -9.40 0.61 -28.44
C TYR A 138 -10.63 1.26 -29.03
N ALA A 139 -10.69 1.42 -30.35
CA ALA A 139 -11.74 2.19 -31.01
C ALA A 139 -12.37 1.40 -32.16
N GLN A 140 -13.68 1.51 -32.26
CA GLN A 140 -14.53 0.86 -33.25
C GLN A 140 -15.47 1.90 -33.90
N PRO A 141 -14.97 2.72 -34.84
CA PRO A 141 -15.85 3.59 -35.64
C PRO A 141 -16.68 2.80 -36.65
N GLN A 142 -17.95 3.15 -36.73
CA GLN A 142 -18.87 2.82 -37.83
C GLN A 142 -19.12 4.11 -38.60
N GLY A 143 -18.30 4.41 -39.61
CA GLY A 143 -18.11 5.67 -40.23
C GLY A 143 -16.73 6.24 -39.97
N THR A 144 -16.53 7.53 -40.15
CA THR A 144 -15.23 8.18 -40.03
C THR A 144 -14.99 8.76 -38.64
N ALA A 145 -13.83 8.48 -38.06
CA ALA A 145 -13.33 9.10 -36.83
C ALA A 145 -11.83 9.44 -36.95
N TYR A 146 -11.40 10.46 -36.22
CA TYR A 146 -10.02 10.95 -36.21
C TYR A 146 -9.36 10.67 -34.87
N PHE A 147 -8.16 10.11 -34.90
CA PHE A 147 -7.34 9.85 -33.72
C PHE A 147 -6.06 10.65 -33.81
N VAL A 148 -5.78 11.48 -32.83
CA VAL A 148 -4.70 12.47 -32.83
C VAL A 148 -3.70 12.16 -31.72
N VAL A 149 -2.41 12.26 -32.04
CA VAL A 149 -1.29 12.23 -31.07
C VAL A 149 -0.32 13.36 -31.43
N GLY A 150 -0.30 14.41 -30.59
CA GLY A 150 0.50 15.59 -30.90
C GLY A 150 0.09 16.27 -32.21
N ASN A 151 1.01 16.30 -33.19
CA ASN A 151 0.78 16.88 -34.50
C ASN A 151 0.50 15.82 -35.60
N GLN A 152 0.23 14.59 -35.21
CA GLN A 152 -0.07 13.49 -36.15
C GLN A 152 -1.50 13.00 -35.94
N SER A 153 -2.13 12.54 -36.99
CA SER A 153 -3.52 12.06 -36.94
C SER A 153 -3.76 10.87 -37.85
N ALA A 154 -4.67 10.01 -37.44
CA ALA A 154 -5.21 8.93 -38.27
C ALA A 154 -6.69 9.15 -38.50
N GLN A 155 -7.10 9.17 -39.75
CA GLN A 155 -8.50 9.08 -40.16
C GLN A 155 -8.82 7.60 -40.37
N VAL A 156 -9.76 7.08 -39.61
CA VAL A 156 -10.23 5.70 -39.67
C VAL A 156 -11.65 5.67 -40.16
N THR A 157 -11.95 4.85 -41.15
CA THR A 157 -13.29 4.67 -41.69
C THR A 157 -13.66 3.19 -41.60
N ASP A 158 -14.80 2.89 -40.93
CA ASP A 158 -15.39 1.57 -40.81
C ASP A 158 -14.38 0.49 -40.40
N GLY A 159 -13.72 0.65 -39.23
CA GLY A 159 -12.69 -0.27 -38.81
C GLY A 159 -12.51 -0.39 -37.31
N THR A 160 -11.54 -1.16 -36.93
CA THR A 160 -11.12 -1.32 -35.52
C THR A 160 -9.64 -0.99 -35.40
N VAL A 161 -9.32 -0.14 -34.45
CA VAL A 161 -7.95 0.27 -34.17
C VAL A 161 -7.60 0.18 -32.69
N SER A 162 -6.32 -0.03 -32.42
CA SER A 162 -5.75 0.15 -31.10
C SER A 162 -4.63 1.19 -31.16
N LEU A 163 -4.69 2.17 -30.26
CA LEU A 163 -3.70 3.23 -30.16
C LEU A 163 -3.12 3.23 -28.75
N SER A 164 -1.80 3.19 -28.66
CA SER A 164 -1.09 3.24 -27.38
C SER A 164 -0.08 4.38 -27.38
N VAL A 165 -0.18 5.29 -26.42
CA VAL A 165 0.70 6.46 -26.29
C VAL A 165 1.49 6.35 -24.99
N GLY A 166 2.80 6.21 -25.13
CA GLY A 166 3.77 6.21 -24.04
C GLY A 166 4.69 7.42 -24.09
N LYS A 167 5.63 7.48 -23.15
CA LYS A 167 6.57 8.64 -23.02
C LYS A 167 7.56 8.77 -24.17
N LYS A 168 7.90 7.67 -24.87
CA LYS A 168 8.95 7.65 -25.89
C LYS A 168 8.44 7.28 -27.27
N ALA A 169 7.27 6.73 -27.37
CA ALA A 169 6.68 6.28 -28.62
C ALA A 169 5.17 6.19 -28.51
N PHE A 170 4.48 6.32 -29.63
CA PHE A 170 3.13 5.81 -29.76
C PHE A 170 3.07 4.73 -30.85
N VAL A 171 2.06 3.89 -30.72
CA VAL A 171 1.81 2.77 -31.63
C VAL A 171 0.35 2.84 -32.06
N PHE A 172 0.13 2.75 -33.36
CA PHE A 172 -1.20 2.67 -33.99
C PHE A 172 -1.31 1.34 -34.72
N ASP A 173 -2.26 0.50 -34.34
CA ASP A 173 -2.56 -0.81 -34.90
C ASP A 173 -3.88 -0.80 -35.62
N GLN A 174 -3.89 -1.11 -36.91
CA GLN A 174 -5.12 -1.31 -37.69
C GLN A 174 -5.52 -2.78 -37.60
N LEU A 175 -6.63 -3.06 -36.94
CA LEU A 175 -7.12 -4.42 -36.68
C LEU A 175 -8.13 -4.89 -37.72
N SER A 176 -8.95 -3.96 -38.23
CA SER A 176 -9.86 -4.20 -39.36
C SER A 176 -10.13 -2.89 -40.12
N GLY A 177 -10.59 -2.96 -41.34
CA GLY A 177 -10.82 -1.77 -42.19
C GLY A 177 -9.53 -1.11 -42.65
N SER A 178 -9.55 0.20 -42.86
CA SER A 178 -8.40 0.97 -43.31
C SER A 178 -8.33 2.34 -42.65
N ALA A 179 -7.14 2.92 -42.63
CA ALA A 179 -6.93 4.28 -42.17
C ALA A 179 -6.03 5.06 -43.11
N SER A 180 -6.16 6.37 -43.07
CA SER A 180 -5.22 7.31 -43.67
C SER A 180 -4.50 8.04 -42.55
N PHE A 181 -3.20 7.81 -42.41
CA PHE A 181 -2.37 8.42 -41.39
C PHE A 181 -1.66 9.66 -41.94
N LEU A 182 -1.86 10.79 -41.29
CA LEU A 182 -1.20 12.05 -41.60
C LEU A 182 -0.02 12.23 -40.61
N GLY A 183 1.18 12.17 -41.15
CA GLY A 183 2.42 12.44 -40.39
C GLY A 183 2.58 13.91 -40.03
N GLY A 184 3.46 14.21 -39.08
CA GLY A 184 3.76 15.58 -38.70
C GLY A 184 4.51 16.42 -39.77
N ASP A 185 4.99 15.75 -40.82
CA ASP A 185 5.60 16.30 -42.04
C ASP A 185 4.59 16.41 -43.20
N GLU A 186 3.29 16.33 -42.90
CA GLU A 186 2.16 16.34 -43.88
C GLU A 186 2.17 15.13 -44.83
N SER A 187 3.01 14.15 -44.62
CA SER A 187 2.97 12.91 -45.41
C SER A 187 1.72 12.10 -45.09
N VAL A 188 1.04 11.60 -46.10
CA VAL A 188 -0.14 10.75 -46.00
C VAL A 188 0.26 9.31 -46.26
N LEU A 189 0.03 8.45 -45.26
CA LEU A 189 0.37 7.03 -45.29
C LEU A 189 -0.91 6.19 -45.18
N PRO A 190 -1.25 5.37 -46.18
CA PRO A 190 -2.36 4.43 -46.07
C PRO A 190 -1.99 3.27 -45.11
N VAL A 191 -2.91 2.92 -44.24
CA VAL A 191 -2.76 1.85 -43.26
C VAL A 191 -3.89 0.84 -43.43
N SER A 192 -3.57 -0.35 -43.84
CA SER A 192 -4.53 -1.44 -44.01
C SER A 192 -4.60 -2.32 -42.77
N ALA A 193 -5.62 -3.16 -42.69
CA ALA A 193 -5.72 -4.18 -41.63
C ALA A 193 -4.43 -5.02 -41.52
N GLN A 194 -4.08 -5.41 -40.33
CA GLN A 194 -2.86 -6.13 -39.96
C GLN A 194 -1.57 -5.29 -40.13
N GLN A 195 -1.69 -3.99 -40.08
CA GLN A 195 -0.51 -3.10 -40.10
C GLN A 195 -0.39 -2.34 -38.77
N ARG A 196 0.86 -2.13 -38.37
CA ARG A 196 1.28 -1.37 -37.19
C ARG A 196 2.13 -0.19 -37.64
N LEU A 197 1.77 0.99 -37.17
CA LEU A 197 2.64 2.17 -37.19
C LEU A 197 3.28 2.36 -35.82
N THR A 198 4.57 2.65 -35.83
CA THR A 198 5.29 3.06 -34.62
C THR A 198 5.96 4.39 -34.88
N VAL A 199 5.68 5.36 -34.02
CA VAL A 199 6.28 6.69 -34.07
C VAL A 199 7.05 6.92 -32.79
N GLN A 200 8.33 7.25 -32.94
CA GLN A 200 9.21 7.54 -31.80
C GLN A 200 9.17 9.04 -31.49
N GLN A 201 9.30 9.36 -30.22
CA GLN A 201 9.48 10.74 -29.76
C GLN A 201 10.95 10.98 -29.46
N ALA A 202 11.51 12.04 -30.05
CA ALA A 202 12.84 12.52 -29.75
C ALA A 202 12.76 14.03 -29.49
N GLU A 203 13.40 14.50 -28.42
CA GLU A 203 13.43 15.93 -28.04
C GLU A 203 12.05 16.61 -27.99
N GLY A 204 11.04 15.87 -27.53
CA GLY A 204 9.67 16.35 -27.41
C GLY A 204 8.88 16.40 -28.73
N ARG A 205 9.47 15.97 -29.85
CA ARG A 205 8.83 15.94 -31.16
C ARG A 205 8.59 14.51 -31.63
N TRP A 206 7.44 14.28 -32.26
CA TRP A 206 7.11 13.00 -32.86
C TRP A 206 7.80 12.90 -34.24
N GLY A 207 8.51 11.81 -34.46
CA GLY A 207 9.24 11.56 -35.71
C GLY A 207 8.36 10.96 -36.80
N ALA A 208 8.99 10.48 -37.88
CA ALA A 208 8.28 9.82 -38.96
C ALA A 208 7.74 8.44 -38.56
N PRO A 209 6.55 8.03 -39.06
CA PRO A 209 5.96 6.73 -38.80
C PRO A 209 6.77 5.60 -39.44
N LYS A 210 6.98 4.51 -38.70
CA LYS A 210 7.52 3.26 -39.22
C LYS A 210 6.42 2.22 -39.31
N GLN A 211 6.12 1.78 -40.54
CA GLN A 211 5.09 0.80 -40.80
C GLN A 211 5.66 -0.62 -40.83
N LYS A 212 4.97 -1.56 -40.16
CA LYS A 212 5.34 -2.99 -40.15
C LYS A 212 4.07 -3.85 -40.12
N LYS A 213 4.21 -5.12 -40.46
CA LYS A 213 3.15 -6.10 -40.31
C LYS A 213 2.88 -6.29 -38.79
N LEU A 214 1.60 -6.22 -38.40
CA LEU A 214 1.13 -6.44 -37.06
C LEU A 214 1.09 -7.94 -36.74
N THR A 215 1.55 -8.31 -35.55
CA THR A 215 1.52 -9.69 -35.04
C THR A 215 0.83 -9.74 -33.68
N LEU A 216 0.25 -10.89 -33.33
CA LEU A 216 -0.47 -11.09 -32.05
C LEU A 216 0.38 -10.73 -30.83
N LYS A 217 1.65 -11.13 -30.83
CA LYS A 217 2.58 -10.89 -29.70
C LYS A 217 2.82 -9.42 -29.39
N GLN A 218 2.51 -8.53 -30.33
CA GLN A 218 2.76 -7.10 -30.20
C GLN A 218 1.61 -6.34 -29.51
N HIS A 219 0.41 -6.94 -29.43
CA HIS A 219 -0.72 -6.31 -28.72
C HIS A 219 -0.52 -6.26 -27.22
N SER A 220 -1.11 -5.25 -26.60
CA SER A 220 -1.25 -5.23 -25.13
C SER A 220 -2.32 -6.23 -24.69
N ASP A 221 -2.25 -6.67 -23.42
CA ASP A 221 -3.30 -7.52 -22.85
C ASP A 221 -4.67 -6.81 -22.89
N PHE A 222 -4.69 -5.50 -22.66
CA PHE A 222 -5.89 -4.66 -22.80
C PHE A 222 -6.50 -4.77 -24.22
N THR A 223 -5.67 -4.69 -25.26
CA THR A 223 -6.14 -4.80 -26.67
C THR A 223 -6.63 -6.22 -26.98
N LEU A 224 -5.92 -7.26 -26.51
CA LEU A 224 -6.31 -8.64 -26.73
C LEU A 224 -7.65 -8.97 -26.06
N GLU A 225 -7.86 -8.51 -24.83
CA GLU A 225 -9.11 -8.72 -24.09
C GLU A 225 -10.34 -8.12 -24.79
N LEU A 226 -10.19 -6.95 -25.39
CA LEU A 226 -11.29 -6.32 -26.13
C LEU A 226 -11.46 -6.93 -27.52
N ALA A 227 -10.34 -7.31 -28.17
CA ALA A 227 -10.34 -7.87 -29.51
C ALA A 227 -10.96 -9.26 -29.58
N LYS A 228 -10.83 -10.11 -28.52
CA LYS A 228 -11.36 -11.47 -28.52
C LYS A 228 -12.87 -11.55 -28.77
N ASP A 229 -13.60 -10.53 -28.32
CA ASP A 229 -15.06 -10.43 -28.45
C ASP A 229 -15.48 -9.61 -29.68
N THR A 230 -14.53 -9.11 -30.47
CA THR A 230 -14.78 -8.31 -31.67
C THR A 230 -14.67 -9.17 -32.93
N GLN A 231 -15.70 -9.12 -33.76
CA GLN A 231 -15.73 -9.85 -35.04
C GLN A 231 -15.08 -9.03 -36.17
N GLY A 232 -14.68 -9.74 -37.23
CA GLY A 232 -14.17 -9.11 -38.46
C GLY A 232 -12.77 -8.50 -38.35
N LEU A 233 -12.00 -8.89 -37.34
CA LEU A 233 -10.60 -8.46 -37.18
C LEU A 233 -9.65 -9.24 -38.09
N CYS A 234 -8.45 -8.73 -38.27
CA CYS A 234 -7.36 -9.41 -39.00
C CYS A 234 -6.81 -10.67 -38.28
N PHE A 235 -7.23 -10.91 -37.04
CA PHE A 235 -6.97 -12.11 -36.26
C PHE A 235 -8.28 -12.77 -35.88
N THR A 236 -8.34 -14.12 -35.91
CA THR A 236 -9.55 -14.83 -35.50
C THR A 236 -9.70 -14.87 -33.97
N PRO A 237 -10.94 -15.06 -33.45
CA PRO A 237 -11.15 -15.20 -32.02
C PRO A 237 -10.30 -16.33 -31.37
N GLU A 238 -10.08 -17.44 -32.09
CA GLU A 238 -9.27 -18.56 -31.60
C GLU A 238 -7.78 -18.15 -31.50
N GLN A 239 -7.29 -17.35 -32.45
CA GLN A 239 -5.91 -16.84 -32.40
C GLN A 239 -5.72 -15.87 -31.24
N LEU A 240 -6.70 -15.00 -30.98
CA LEU A 240 -6.67 -14.03 -29.88
C LEU A 240 -6.75 -14.73 -28.51
N THR A 241 -7.69 -15.64 -28.35
CA THR A 241 -7.85 -16.44 -27.10
C THR A 241 -6.62 -17.33 -26.87
N GLY A 242 -6.07 -17.93 -27.91
CA GLY A 242 -4.84 -18.72 -27.81
C GLY A 242 -3.63 -17.90 -27.34
N GLU A 243 -3.49 -16.65 -27.81
CA GLU A 243 -2.41 -15.76 -27.35
C GLU A 243 -2.62 -15.32 -25.90
N ILE A 244 -3.87 -15.02 -25.49
CA ILE A 244 -4.22 -14.71 -24.10
C ILE A 244 -3.84 -15.88 -23.20
N ALA A 245 -4.32 -17.09 -23.51
CA ALA A 245 -4.03 -18.31 -22.74
C ALA A 245 -2.52 -18.59 -22.64
N ARG A 246 -1.77 -18.37 -23.75
CA ARG A 246 -0.31 -18.49 -23.75
C ARG A 246 0.35 -17.54 -22.76
N ARG A 247 -0.08 -16.27 -22.74
CA ARG A 247 0.46 -15.26 -21.82
C ARG A 247 0.12 -15.55 -20.36
N GLU A 248 -1.08 -16.01 -20.10
CA GLU A 248 -1.52 -16.42 -18.76
C GLU A 248 -0.67 -17.60 -18.26
N ALA A 249 -0.46 -18.62 -19.11
CA ALA A 249 0.40 -19.75 -18.80
C ALA A 249 1.86 -19.32 -18.53
N GLU A 250 2.41 -18.43 -19.35
CA GLU A 250 3.76 -17.89 -19.14
C GLU A 250 3.87 -17.05 -17.85
N ALA A 251 2.83 -16.28 -17.54
CA ALA A 251 2.76 -15.50 -16.29
C ALA A 251 2.67 -16.41 -15.06
N GLN A 252 1.87 -17.47 -15.16
CA GLN A 252 1.72 -18.46 -14.10
C GLN A 252 3.02 -19.23 -13.85
N GLN A 253 3.70 -19.69 -14.92
CA GLN A 253 5.01 -20.35 -14.80
C GLN A 253 6.06 -19.43 -14.15
N LYS A 254 6.10 -18.15 -14.52
CA LYS A 254 7.01 -17.18 -13.90
C LYS A 254 6.71 -16.98 -12.43
N LEU A 255 5.43 -16.91 -12.05
CA LEU A 255 5.02 -16.76 -10.67
C LEU A 255 5.40 -18.01 -9.86
N GLU A 256 5.16 -19.21 -10.39
CA GLU A 256 5.55 -20.47 -9.75
C GLU A 256 7.07 -20.56 -9.56
N GLU A 257 7.84 -20.14 -10.57
CA GLU A 257 9.31 -20.12 -10.49
C GLU A 257 9.80 -19.09 -9.44
N GLN A 258 9.16 -17.93 -9.35
CA GLN A 258 9.47 -16.94 -8.32
C GLN A 258 9.16 -17.48 -6.93
N LEU A 259 7.98 -18.06 -6.75
CA LEU A 259 7.57 -18.67 -5.47
C LEU A 259 8.52 -19.77 -5.03
N ARG A 260 8.95 -20.61 -5.98
CA ARG A 260 9.94 -21.67 -5.70
C ARG A 260 11.27 -21.07 -5.24
N LYS A 261 11.77 -20.04 -5.95
CA LYS A 261 13.03 -19.37 -5.57
C LYS A 261 12.95 -18.70 -4.20
N GLU A 262 11.81 -18.06 -3.89
CA GLU A 262 11.57 -17.47 -2.57
C GLU A 262 11.52 -18.54 -1.47
N THR A 263 10.88 -19.69 -1.75
CA THR A 263 10.82 -20.82 -0.81
C THR A 263 12.22 -21.41 -0.58
N GLU A 264 12.99 -21.64 -1.66
CA GLU A 264 14.37 -22.15 -1.57
C GLU A 264 15.28 -21.19 -0.79
N GLN A 265 15.10 -19.87 -0.96
CA GLN A 265 15.83 -18.85 -0.18
C GLN A 265 15.45 -18.88 1.30
N GLN A 266 14.15 -18.96 1.61
CA GLN A 266 13.68 -19.05 3.00
C GLN A 266 14.18 -20.33 3.71
N GLU A 267 14.16 -21.46 3.00
CA GLU A 267 14.70 -22.72 3.53
C GLU A 267 16.21 -22.65 3.75
N ALA A 268 16.95 -22.03 2.82
CA ALA A 268 18.40 -21.83 2.95
C ALA A 268 18.74 -20.89 4.12
N GLU A 269 17.98 -19.80 4.30
CA GLU A 269 18.14 -18.90 5.45
C GLU A 269 17.78 -19.57 6.76
N ALA A 270 16.70 -20.34 6.79
CA ALA A 270 16.29 -21.10 7.99
C ALA A 270 17.36 -22.13 8.38
N LYS A 271 17.91 -22.84 7.38
CA LYS A 271 19.01 -23.79 7.60
C LYS A 271 20.27 -23.09 8.09
N ALA A 272 20.64 -21.97 7.48
CA ALA A 272 21.82 -21.20 7.92
C ALA A 272 21.67 -20.67 9.35
N LYS A 273 20.46 -20.25 9.77
CA LYS A 273 20.17 -19.87 11.14
C LYS A 273 20.29 -21.07 12.10
N ALA A 274 19.72 -22.21 11.73
CA ALA A 274 19.80 -23.42 12.53
C ALA A 274 21.24 -23.91 12.69
N ASP A 275 22.04 -23.88 11.62
CA ASP A 275 23.45 -24.25 11.64
C ASP A 275 24.29 -23.27 12.52
N ALA A 276 23.96 -21.97 12.46
CA ALA A 276 24.58 -20.94 13.29
C ALA A 276 24.26 -21.13 14.79
N GLU A 277 22.98 -21.39 15.12
CA GLU A 277 22.55 -21.68 16.49
C GLU A 277 23.21 -22.98 17.05
N ALA A 278 23.27 -24.01 16.20
CA ALA A 278 23.95 -25.25 16.58
C ALA A 278 25.46 -25.05 16.84
N ALA A 279 26.11 -24.22 16.02
CA ALA A 279 27.51 -23.87 16.19
C ALA A 279 27.76 -23.03 17.45
N GLU A 280 26.84 -22.13 17.79
CA GLU A 280 26.89 -21.31 19.01
C GLU A 280 26.70 -22.20 20.27
N GLN A 281 25.72 -23.11 20.22
CA GLN A 281 25.48 -24.07 21.31
C GLN A 281 26.68 -25.00 21.51
N ALA A 282 27.31 -25.49 20.43
CA ALA A 282 28.51 -26.32 20.52
C ALA A 282 29.70 -25.56 21.14
N LYS A 283 29.86 -24.25 20.79
CA LYS A 283 30.87 -23.39 21.41
C LYS A 283 30.61 -23.16 22.89
N ALA A 284 29.36 -22.88 23.25
CA ALA A 284 28.97 -22.69 24.66
C ALA A 284 29.16 -23.95 25.49
N GLU A 285 28.89 -25.13 24.92
CA GLU A 285 29.14 -26.41 25.59
C GLU A 285 30.65 -26.69 25.75
N GLN A 286 31.44 -26.35 24.72
CA GLN A 286 32.89 -26.49 24.81
C GLN A 286 33.50 -25.54 25.86
N GLU A 287 33.04 -24.28 25.88
CA GLU A 287 33.47 -23.31 26.91
C GLU A 287 33.11 -23.76 28.33
N LYS A 288 31.91 -24.36 28.52
CA LYS A 288 31.54 -24.97 29.81
C LYS A 288 32.46 -26.11 30.21
N LYS A 289 32.78 -27.01 29.27
CA LYS A 289 33.72 -28.11 29.53
C LYS A 289 35.12 -27.61 29.88
N ASP A 290 35.57 -26.57 29.18
CA ASP A 290 36.86 -25.92 29.44
C ASP A 290 36.88 -25.20 30.81
N GLN A 291 35.75 -24.56 31.19
CA GLN A 291 35.62 -23.94 32.53
C GLN A 291 35.56 -24.98 33.63
N GLU A 292 34.82 -26.09 33.46
CA GLU A 292 34.79 -27.19 34.42
C GLU A 292 36.17 -27.87 34.57
N ALA A 293 36.89 -28.05 33.45
CA ALA A 293 38.25 -28.58 33.49
C ALA A 293 39.21 -27.63 34.22
N LYS A 294 39.10 -26.32 34.01
CA LYS A 294 39.87 -25.29 34.72
C LYS A 294 39.53 -25.24 36.22
N GLN A 295 38.24 -25.39 36.56
CA GLN A 295 37.81 -25.45 37.96
C GLN A 295 38.34 -26.70 38.68
N LYS A 296 38.24 -27.89 38.05
CA LYS A 296 38.80 -29.13 38.60
C LYS A 296 40.33 -29.04 38.80
N ALA A 297 41.05 -28.47 37.80
CA ALA A 297 42.48 -28.26 37.92
C ALA A 297 42.85 -27.23 39.02
N ALA A 298 41.98 -26.21 39.22
CA ALA A 298 42.16 -25.23 40.30
C ALA A 298 41.85 -25.84 41.69
N GLU A 299 40.86 -26.73 41.79
CA GLU A 299 40.55 -27.47 43.02
C GLU A 299 41.61 -28.45 43.36
N GLU A 300 42.17 -29.24 42.40
CA GLU A 300 43.30 -30.11 42.62
C GLU A 300 44.53 -29.35 43.09
N LYS A 301 44.84 -28.18 42.47
CA LYS A 301 45.94 -27.31 42.94
C LYS A 301 45.70 -26.81 44.37
N LYS A 302 44.46 -26.38 44.69
CA LYS A 302 44.12 -25.96 46.05
C LYS A 302 44.19 -27.10 47.05
N ALA A 303 43.79 -28.35 46.69
CA ALA A 303 43.87 -29.53 47.54
C ALA A 303 45.32 -29.93 47.76
N GLN A 304 46.20 -29.82 46.72
CA GLN A 304 47.67 -30.09 46.93
C GLN A 304 48.32 -29.01 47.80
N GLU A 305 47.94 -27.73 47.60
CA GLU A 305 48.45 -26.63 48.42
C GLU A 305 47.95 -26.69 49.85
N ALA A 306 46.69 -27.12 50.07
CA ALA A 306 46.13 -27.36 51.40
C ALA A 306 46.82 -28.52 52.11
N LYS A 307 47.15 -29.63 51.38
CA LYS A 307 47.93 -30.73 51.94
C LYS A 307 49.35 -30.29 52.37
N ARG A 308 50.01 -29.47 51.53
CA ARG A 308 51.32 -28.91 51.85
C ARG A 308 51.29 -27.96 53.05
N LYS A 309 50.25 -27.10 53.14
CA LYS A 309 50.05 -26.20 54.27
C LYS A 309 49.71 -26.95 55.56
N ALA A 310 48.95 -28.05 55.48
CA ALA A 310 48.61 -28.87 56.62
C ALA A 310 49.88 -29.62 57.21
N GLU A 311 50.81 -30.01 56.31
CA GLU A 311 52.09 -30.58 56.75
C GLU A 311 53.00 -29.51 57.37
N GLU A 312 53.08 -28.30 56.79
CA GLU A 312 53.80 -27.16 57.35
C GLU A 312 53.15 -26.66 58.66
N GLU A 313 51.81 -26.72 58.77
CA GLU A 313 51.12 -26.34 60.03
C GLU A 313 51.33 -27.38 61.17
N LYS A 314 51.42 -28.68 60.82
CA LYS A 314 51.80 -29.70 61.82
C LYS A 314 53.20 -29.46 62.40
N GLN A 315 54.15 -29.05 61.56
CA GLN A 315 55.50 -28.69 61.99
C GLN A 315 55.51 -27.39 62.83
N LYS A 316 54.69 -26.37 62.45
CA LYS A 316 54.56 -25.10 63.20
C LYS A 316 53.77 -25.26 64.51
N LYS A 317 52.78 -26.18 64.58
CA LYS A 317 52.06 -26.44 65.84
C LYS A 317 52.92 -27.05 66.93
N GLN A 318 53.89 -27.86 66.56
CA GLN A 318 54.90 -28.39 67.57
C GLN A 318 55.82 -27.27 68.03
N GLU A 319 56.05 -26.22 67.27
CA GLU A 319 56.87 -25.07 67.66
C GLU A 319 56.08 -23.98 68.40
N ALA A 320 54.77 -23.81 68.05
CA ALA A 320 53.89 -22.79 68.62
C ALA A 320 53.30 -23.12 69.98
N GLU A 321 53.21 -24.42 70.31
CA GLU A 321 52.78 -24.85 71.66
C GLU A 321 53.76 -24.44 72.77
N ARG A 322 54.97 -24.13 72.39
CA ARG A 322 55.99 -23.59 73.27
C ARG A 322 55.94 -22.08 73.46
N LYS A 323 55.22 -21.31 72.57
CA LYS A 323 55.12 -19.87 72.65
C LYS A 323 53.76 -19.37 73.14
N LYS A 324 52.74 -20.24 73.29
CA LYS A 324 51.35 -19.83 73.61
C LYS A 324 51.07 -19.55 75.11
N GLN A 325 52.03 -19.60 75.96
CA GLN A 325 51.85 -19.17 77.38
C GLN A 325 52.11 -17.65 77.59
N GLU A 326 52.55 -16.91 76.57
CA GLU A 326 52.96 -15.50 76.75
C GLU A 326 52.07 -14.49 76.12
N GLU A 327 51.06 -14.87 75.26
CA GLU A 327 50.32 -13.93 74.42
C GLU A 327 48.82 -13.85 74.69
N GLU A 328 48.33 -14.55 75.69
CA GLU A 328 46.87 -14.61 75.99
C GLU A 328 46.34 -13.35 76.72
N LYS A 329 47.20 -12.35 76.94
CA LYS A 329 46.81 -11.13 77.70
C LYS A 329 46.51 -9.85 76.83
N LYS A 330 46.66 -9.93 75.54
CA LYS A 330 46.51 -8.72 74.68
C LYS A 330 45.37 -8.72 73.65
N ARG A 331 44.48 -9.71 73.67
CA ARG A 331 43.46 -9.86 72.61
C ARG A 331 42.01 -9.68 73.01
N GLN A 332 41.71 -8.96 74.06
CA GLN A 332 40.34 -8.65 74.43
C GLN A 332 39.85 -7.20 74.06
N GLU A 333 40.64 -6.35 73.42
CA GLU A 333 40.28 -4.96 73.20
C GLU A 333 40.04 -4.59 71.74
N GLU A 334 40.10 -5.50 70.74
CA GLU A 334 40.02 -5.12 69.33
C GLU A 334 38.79 -5.65 68.55
N GLU A 335 37.83 -6.29 69.22
CA GLU A 335 36.70 -6.98 68.52
C GLU A 335 35.39 -6.22 68.47
N GLU A 336 35.31 -4.96 68.97
CA GLU A 336 34.10 -4.17 68.96
C GLU A 336 33.96 -3.14 67.85
N ARG A 337 34.89 -3.07 66.83
CA ARG A 337 34.90 -1.94 65.90
C ARG A 337 34.63 -2.24 64.42
N LYS A 338 34.14 -3.44 64.08
CA LYS A 338 33.90 -3.77 62.65
C LYS A 338 32.52 -4.38 62.34
N GLN A 339 31.47 -3.84 62.92
CA GLN A 339 30.11 -4.30 62.62
C GLN A 339 29.18 -3.13 62.26
N GLN A 340 29.63 -2.14 61.49
CA GLN A 340 28.76 -1.12 60.90
C GLN A 340 29.36 -0.62 59.61
N GLU A 341 29.08 -1.29 58.47
CA GLU A 341 29.09 -0.74 57.12
C GLU A 341 28.89 -1.86 56.09
N ALA A 342 27.64 -2.24 55.80
CA ALA A 342 27.20 -2.76 54.49
C ALA A 342 25.68 -2.88 54.46
N ASP A 343 24.98 -1.79 54.26
CA ASP A 343 23.61 -1.83 53.76
C ASP A 343 23.54 -0.87 52.57
N ASN A 344 23.75 -1.43 51.37
CA ASN A 344 23.65 -0.69 50.13
C ASN A 344 22.26 -0.92 49.55
N THR A 345 21.42 0.08 49.74
CA THR A 345 20.04 0.14 49.25
C THR A 345 20.01 0.20 47.74
N THR A 346 19.57 -0.87 47.11
CA THR A 346 19.13 -0.83 45.72
C THR A 346 17.72 -0.20 45.70
N SER A 347 17.59 0.97 45.09
CA SER A 347 16.33 1.66 44.93
C SER A 347 15.40 0.85 43.99
N THR A 348 14.26 0.38 44.48
CA THR A 348 13.25 -0.32 43.71
C THR A 348 11.99 0.55 43.60
N GLY A 349 11.51 0.75 42.35
CA GLY A 349 10.26 1.46 42.07
C GLY A 349 9.13 0.52 41.64
N SER A 350 7.95 1.08 41.39
CA SER A 350 6.79 0.35 40.87
C SER A 350 6.07 1.10 39.76
N CYS A 351 5.67 0.38 38.70
CA CYS A 351 4.86 0.86 37.58
C CYS A 351 3.66 -0.05 37.34
N THR A 352 2.81 0.28 36.38
CA THR A 352 1.74 -0.61 35.94
C THR A 352 1.85 -0.90 34.45
N LEU A 353 1.55 -2.15 34.09
CA LEU A 353 1.53 -2.61 32.68
C LEU A 353 0.17 -3.16 32.30
N THR A 354 -0.33 -2.74 31.15
CA THR A 354 -1.54 -3.28 30.48
C THR A 354 -1.18 -3.68 29.05
N ILE A 355 -1.73 -4.80 28.57
CA ILE A 355 -1.60 -5.22 27.16
C ILE A 355 -3.01 -5.47 26.63
N GLN A 356 -3.39 -4.75 25.57
CA GLN A 356 -4.75 -4.77 25.06
C GLN A 356 -4.79 -4.76 23.52
N CYS A 357 -5.88 -5.27 22.96
CA CYS A 357 -6.15 -5.32 21.53
C CYS A 357 -7.62 -5.01 21.21
N HIS A 358 -8.20 -4.02 21.91
CA HIS A 358 -9.63 -3.66 21.77
C HIS A 358 -9.99 -3.31 20.34
N THR A 359 -9.10 -2.62 19.61
CA THR A 359 -9.29 -2.24 18.20
C THR A 359 -9.57 -3.42 17.28
N LEU A 360 -9.07 -4.61 17.64
CA LEU A 360 -9.36 -5.82 16.87
C LEU A 360 -10.81 -6.27 17.01
N LEU A 361 -11.50 -5.96 18.11
CA LEU A 361 -12.91 -6.33 18.30
C LEU A 361 -13.81 -5.60 17.32
N ASP A 362 -13.49 -4.32 17.02
CA ASP A 362 -14.23 -3.49 16.06
C ASP A 362 -13.80 -3.76 14.59
N ASN A 363 -12.72 -4.53 14.39
CA ASN A 363 -12.11 -4.80 13.10
C ASN A 363 -11.95 -6.30 12.79
N LEU A 364 -12.73 -7.17 13.43
CA LEU A 364 -12.57 -8.63 13.32
C LEU A 364 -12.64 -9.15 11.89
N ASP A 365 -13.38 -8.50 11.01
CA ASP A 365 -13.48 -8.87 9.59
C ASP A 365 -12.16 -8.68 8.83
N ASN A 366 -11.33 -7.75 9.30
CA ASN A 366 -10.02 -7.45 8.71
C ASN A 366 -8.89 -8.29 9.34
N VAL A 367 -9.17 -8.99 10.45
CA VAL A 367 -8.19 -9.86 11.11
C VAL A 367 -8.03 -11.16 10.33
N LYS A 368 -6.78 -11.55 10.06
CA LYS A 368 -6.47 -12.84 9.44
C LYS A 368 -7.19 -13.98 10.17
N GLU A 369 -7.87 -14.86 9.44
CA GLU A 369 -8.72 -15.92 10.00
C GLU A 369 -7.98 -16.79 11.02
N SER A 370 -6.73 -17.16 10.73
CA SER A 370 -5.87 -17.96 11.63
C SER A 370 -5.56 -17.25 12.96
N LYS A 371 -5.77 -15.94 13.04
CA LYS A 371 -5.42 -15.09 14.17
C LYS A 371 -6.61 -14.73 15.07
N LYS A 372 -7.83 -14.80 14.55
CA LYS A 372 -9.05 -14.50 15.31
C LYS A 372 -9.17 -15.25 16.64
N LYS A 373 -8.72 -16.49 16.68
CA LYS A 373 -8.71 -17.32 17.91
C LYS A 373 -7.83 -16.80 19.05
N TYR A 374 -6.91 -15.89 18.75
CA TYR A 374 -6.01 -15.29 19.75
C TYR A 374 -6.51 -13.92 20.23
N VAL A 375 -7.59 -13.40 19.66
CA VAL A 375 -8.21 -12.14 20.11
C VAL A 375 -9.12 -12.45 21.31
N PRO A 376 -8.78 -12.00 22.52
CA PRO A 376 -9.64 -12.20 23.67
C PRO A 376 -10.97 -11.48 23.48
N SER A 377 -12.08 -12.07 23.89
CA SER A 377 -13.41 -11.45 23.80
C SER A 377 -13.52 -10.12 24.58
N SER A 378 -12.67 -9.94 25.59
CA SER A 378 -12.54 -8.71 26.34
C SER A 378 -11.63 -7.66 25.68
N GLY A 379 -10.91 -8.00 24.59
CA GLY A 379 -9.86 -7.14 24.02
C GLY A 379 -8.65 -6.92 24.93
N VAL A 380 -8.51 -7.66 26.04
CA VAL A 380 -7.41 -7.48 27.00
C VAL A 380 -6.62 -8.77 27.13
N ILE A 381 -5.33 -8.72 26.77
CA ILE A 381 -4.40 -9.83 26.90
C ILE A 381 -3.81 -9.87 28.33
N LEU A 382 -3.43 -8.71 28.86
CA LEU A 382 -2.96 -8.56 30.23
C LEU A 382 -3.71 -7.38 30.87
N LYS A 383 -4.47 -7.66 31.93
CA LYS A 383 -5.13 -6.60 32.74
C LYS A 383 -4.08 -5.76 33.43
N LYS A 384 -4.45 -4.53 33.81
CA LYS A 384 -3.57 -3.60 34.51
C LYS A 384 -2.91 -4.29 35.72
N THR A 385 -1.62 -4.56 35.59
CA THR A 385 -0.80 -5.33 36.53
C THR A 385 0.28 -4.42 37.11
N LYS A 386 0.41 -4.40 38.43
CA LYS A 386 1.51 -3.69 39.11
C LYS A 386 2.81 -4.50 38.96
N VAL A 387 3.86 -3.85 38.53
CA VAL A 387 5.19 -4.45 38.31
C VAL A 387 6.22 -3.61 39.06
N THR A 388 7.06 -4.26 39.86
CA THR A 388 8.22 -3.61 40.48
C THR A 388 9.37 -3.55 39.48
N PHE A 389 10.16 -2.50 39.53
CA PHE A 389 11.32 -2.36 38.68
C PHE A 389 12.53 -1.84 39.47
N THR A 390 13.71 -2.05 38.92
CA THR A 390 14.99 -1.52 39.41
C THR A 390 15.28 -0.23 38.61
N GLU A 391 15.88 0.75 39.24
CA GLU A 391 16.27 2.00 38.58
C GLU A 391 17.10 1.73 37.30
N GLY A 392 16.68 2.35 36.18
CA GLY A 392 17.28 2.16 34.87
C GLY A 392 16.60 1.11 33.95
N GLU A 393 15.65 0.31 34.45
CA GLU A 393 14.87 -0.61 33.60
C GLU A 393 13.99 0.18 32.61
N THR A 394 13.85 -0.36 31.39
CA THR A 394 13.09 0.26 30.29
C THR A 394 11.70 -0.36 30.15
N VAL A 395 10.83 0.29 29.38
CA VAL A 395 9.51 -0.25 29.00
C VAL A 395 9.62 -1.63 28.36
N TYR A 396 10.68 -1.85 27.58
CA TYR A 396 10.96 -3.17 27.00
C TYR A 396 11.29 -4.23 28.08
N ASP A 397 12.11 -3.88 29.07
CA ASP A 397 12.48 -4.80 30.14
C ASP A 397 11.26 -5.21 30.97
N ILE A 398 10.39 -4.26 31.27
CA ILE A 398 9.11 -4.49 31.95
C ILE A 398 8.20 -5.41 31.12
N LEU A 399 8.02 -5.11 29.82
CA LEU A 399 7.21 -5.94 28.93
C LEU A 399 7.76 -7.37 28.86
N LYS A 400 9.05 -7.52 28.58
CA LYS A 400 9.71 -8.82 28.42
C LYS A 400 9.58 -9.69 29.67
N ARG A 401 9.88 -9.13 30.83
CA ARG A 401 9.79 -9.83 32.11
C ARG A 401 8.35 -10.20 32.45
N THR A 402 7.41 -9.28 32.23
CA THR A 402 5.99 -9.53 32.55
C THR A 402 5.39 -10.56 31.61
N CYS A 403 5.64 -10.49 30.31
CA CYS A 403 5.20 -11.52 29.35
C CYS A 403 5.74 -12.90 29.71
N LYS A 404 7.03 -13.00 30.05
CA LYS A 404 7.66 -14.25 30.50
C LYS A 404 6.97 -14.81 31.75
N THR A 405 6.68 -13.97 32.74
CA THR A 405 6.05 -14.38 34.00
C THR A 405 4.58 -14.78 33.78
N ALA A 406 3.88 -14.09 32.90
CA ALA A 406 2.47 -14.35 32.59
C ALA A 406 2.26 -15.45 31.53
N GLY A 407 3.32 -16.03 30.96
CA GLY A 407 3.22 -17.02 29.89
C GLY A 407 2.65 -16.46 28.59
N ILE A 408 2.81 -15.15 28.35
CA ILE A 408 2.36 -14.47 27.13
C ILE A 408 3.50 -14.54 26.11
N GLN A 409 3.20 -15.03 24.91
CA GLN A 409 4.16 -15.04 23.81
C GLN A 409 4.53 -13.60 23.44
N LEU A 410 5.84 -13.35 23.31
CA LEU A 410 6.39 -12.07 22.88
C LEU A 410 7.46 -12.32 21.83
N GLU A 411 7.34 -11.63 20.69
CA GLU A 411 8.33 -11.67 19.61
C GLU A 411 8.82 -10.25 19.31
N VAL A 412 10.13 -10.11 19.21
CA VAL A 412 10.78 -8.82 19.04
C VAL A 412 12.01 -8.97 18.15
N SER A 413 12.32 -7.95 17.37
CA SER A 413 13.57 -7.82 16.63
C SER A 413 14.31 -6.55 17.03
N TYR A 414 15.62 -6.54 16.88
CA TYR A 414 16.41 -5.34 17.11
C TYR A 414 16.52 -4.52 15.82
N SER A 415 16.04 -3.30 15.84
CA SER A 415 16.13 -2.38 14.70
C SER A 415 17.34 -1.47 14.84
N GLY A 416 18.40 -1.77 14.11
CA GLY A 416 19.64 -0.97 14.12
C GLY A 416 19.44 0.49 13.65
N GLY A 417 18.49 0.74 12.76
CA GLY A 417 18.16 2.09 12.29
C GLY A 417 17.50 2.99 13.33
N TYR A 418 16.83 2.38 14.31
CA TYR A 418 16.18 3.10 15.42
C TYR A 418 16.87 2.90 16.77
N GLY A 419 17.92 2.08 16.83
CA GLY A 419 18.65 1.78 18.07
C GLY A 419 17.78 1.17 19.18
N SER A 420 16.72 0.47 18.84
CA SER A 420 15.73 -0.04 19.79
C SER A 420 15.14 -1.37 19.35
N TYR A 421 14.62 -2.13 20.33
CA TYR A 421 13.80 -3.30 20.04
C TYR A 421 12.44 -2.88 19.47
N TYR A 422 12.04 -3.60 18.41
CA TYR A 422 10.73 -3.51 17.78
C TYR A 422 9.89 -4.73 18.20
N VAL A 423 8.67 -4.49 18.66
CA VAL A 423 7.74 -5.54 19.08
C VAL A 423 6.92 -5.98 17.88
N GLU A 424 7.22 -7.15 17.36
CA GLU A 424 6.55 -7.75 16.21
C GLU A 424 5.22 -8.41 16.60
N GLY A 425 5.17 -9.05 17.76
CA GLY A 425 4.00 -9.78 18.21
C GLY A 425 3.90 -9.94 19.72
N ILE A 426 2.66 -9.85 20.26
CA ILE A 426 2.31 -10.17 21.64
C ILE A 426 1.08 -11.08 21.64
N GLY A 427 1.11 -12.20 22.38
CA GLY A 427 -0.03 -13.10 22.50
C GLY A 427 -0.47 -13.72 21.17
N HIS A 428 0.47 -14.03 20.28
CA HIS A 428 0.27 -14.57 18.93
C HIS A 428 -0.43 -13.62 17.94
N LEU A 429 -0.62 -12.35 18.31
CA LEU A 429 -1.08 -11.27 17.43
C LEU A 429 0.13 -10.47 16.96
N TYR A 430 0.36 -10.44 15.65
CA TYR A 430 1.53 -9.84 15.01
C TYR A 430 1.17 -8.60 14.22
N GLU A 431 2.15 -7.80 13.91
CA GLU A 431 1.99 -6.74 12.93
C GLU A 431 1.41 -7.28 11.61
N PHE A 432 0.62 -6.48 10.92
CA PHE A 432 -0.09 -6.82 9.69
C PHE A 432 -1.17 -7.93 9.81
N ASP A 433 -1.56 -8.33 11.03
CA ASP A 433 -2.64 -9.31 11.22
C ASP A 433 -4.04 -8.70 11.03
N CYS A 434 -4.17 -7.35 11.08
CA CYS A 434 -5.42 -6.60 10.83
C CYS A 434 -5.23 -5.56 9.71
N GLY A 435 -4.45 -5.88 8.67
CA GLY A 435 -4.16 -4.98 7.54
C GLY A 435 -2.76 -4.36 7.60
N ARG A 436 -2.37 -3.69 6.52
CA ARG A 436 -0.97 -3.25 6.26
C ARG A 436 -0.42 -2.20 7.23
N GLU A 437 -1.28 -1.55 7.99
CA GLU A 437 -0.90 -0.50 8.94
C GLU A 437 -1.11 -0.93 10.39
N SER A 438 -1.42 -2.23 10.61
CA SER A 438 -1.68 -2.75 11.96
C SER A 438 -0.41 -3.23 12.65
N GLY A 439 -0.36 -3.12 13.97
CA GLY A 439 0.77 -3.52 14.78
C GLY A 439 0.67 -3.10 16.24
N TRP A 440 1.76 -3.20 16.97
CA TRP A 440 1.83 -2.88 18.40
C TRP A 440 2.42 -1.50 18.64
N VAL A 441 1.74 -0.70 19.45
CA VAL A 441 2.22 0.60 19.93
C VAL A 441 2.15 0.67 21.46
N TYR A 442 3.02 1.48 22.07
CA TYR A 442 2.98 1.67 23.52
C TYR A 442 2.79 3.14 23.89
N ARG A 443 2.17 3.32 25.04
CA ARG A 443 2.01 4.62 25.68
C ARG A 443 2.47 4.55 27.13
N VAL A 444 3.07 5.64 27.59
CA VAL A 444 3.41 5.86 29.00
C VAL A 444 2.63 7.06 29.47
N ASN A 445 1.82 6.88 30.51
CA ASN A 445 0.95 7.92 31.07
C ASN A 445 0.04 8.58 30.01
N GLY A 446 -0.47 7.75 29.07
CA GLY A 446 -1.37 8.17 27.99
C GLY A 446 -0.68 8.84 26.79
N LYS A 447 0.60 9.10 26.84
CA LYS A 447 1.37 9.70 25.74
C LYS A 447 2.17 8.63 25.00
N GLN A 448 2.18 8.70 23.67
CA GLN A 448 3.00 7.84 22.84
C GLN A 448 4.38 8.49 22.66
N PRO A 449 5.46 7.87 23.17
CA PRO A 449 6.82 8.37 22.94
C PRO A 449 7.21 8.27 21.46
N ASN A 450 8.07 9.17 21.01
CA ASN A 450 8.60 9.17 19.64
C ASN A 450 9.92 8.40 19.50
N TYR A 451 10.20 7.52 20.45
CA TYR A 451 11.39 6.66 20.48
C TYR A 451 11.02 5.25 20.92
N GLY A 452 11.91 4.28 20.67
CA GLY A 452 11.61 2.88 20.89
C GLY A 452 11.53 2.50 22.37
N CYS A 453 10.83 1.41 22.67
CA CYS A 453 10.51 0.95 24.04
C CYS A 453 11.74 0.60 24.89
N SER A 454 12.87 0.20 24.29
CA SER A 454 14.11 -0.06 25.00
C SER A 454 14.96 1.20 25.29
N SER A 455 14.50 2.36 24.84
CA SER A 455 15.09 3.67 25.19
C SER A 455 14.22 4.46 26.17
N CYS A 456 13.06 3.92 26.54
CA CYS A 456 12.13 4.54 27.48
C CYS A 456 12.35 3.98 28.88
N VAL A 457 13.09 4.70 29.71
CA VAL A 457 13.34 4.32 31.12
C VAL A 457 12.09 4.56 31.95
N VAL A 458 11.71 3.57 32.75
CA VAL A 458 10.48 3.59 33.57
C VAL A 458 10.72 4.39 34.86
N GLN A 459 9.70 5.16 35.24
CA GLN A 459 9.70 5.97 36.46
C GLN A 459 8.66 5.44 37.46
N GLU A 460 8.82 5.82 38.75
CA GLU A 460 7.85 5.47 39.79
C GLU A 460 6.44 5.95 39.43
N GLY A 461 5.47 5.05 39.50
CA GLY A 461 4.07 5.33 39.22
C GLY A 461 3.68 5.32 37.73
N ASP A 462 4.60 5.03 36.81
CA ASP A 462 4.29 5.00 35.39
C ASP A 462 3.17 4.01 35.07
N ASN A 463 2.28 4.43 34.17
CA ASN A 463 1.23 3.60 33.61
C ASN A 463 1.55 3.27 32.14
N ILE A 464 2.05 2.07 31.91
CA ILE A 464 2.45 1.58 30.58
C ILE A 464 1.28 0.80 29.98
N VAL A 465 0.90 1.17 28.74
CA VAL A 465 -0.16 0.49 27.99
C VAL A 465 0.36 0.12 26.61
N TRP A 466 0.40 -1.17 26.33
CA TRP A 466 0.61 -1.71 24.99
C TRP A 466 -0.74 -1.95 24.35
N SER A 467 -0.94 -1.37 23.16
CA SER A 467 -2.19 -1.49 22.40
C SER A 467 -1.91 -1.99 21.00
N TYR A 468 -2.73 -2.91 20.53
CA TYR A 468 -2.74 -3.28 19.12
C TYR A 468 -3.53 -2.21 18.33
N THR A 469 -2.95 -1.64 17.29
CA THR A 469 -3.58 -0.66 16.40
C THR A 469 -3.92 -1.30 15.06
N CYS A 470 -5.08 -0.99 14.50
CA CYS A 470 -5.46 -1.34 13.12
C CYS A 470 -5.27 -0.16 12.15
N SER A 471 -4.93 1.03 12.67
CA SER A 471 -4.84 2.28 11.91
C SER A 471 -3.52 2.98 12.20
N GLY A 472 -2.56 2.82 11.34
CA GLY A 472 -1.17 3.24 11.41
C GLY A 472 -0.76 4.26 12.46
N MET A 473 0.35 4.01 13.12
CA MET A 473 0.94 4.82 14.19
C MET A 473 0.04 5.04 15.42
N GLY A 474 -0.92 4.14 15.66
CA GLY A 474 -1.75 4.19 16.86
C GLY A 474 -2.81 5.30 16.86
N LYS A 475 -3.35 5.67 15.72
CA LYS A 475 -4.41 6.71 15.61
C LYS A 475 -5.75 6.28 16.20
N ASP A 476 -5.96 4.98 16.37
CA ASP A 476 -7.19 4.33 16.85
C ASP A 476 -7.10 3.81 18.29
N VAL A 477 -6.01 4.06 18.99
CA VAL A 477 -5.77 3.59 20.36
C VAL A 477 -5.35 4.69 21.31
#